data_0f13fd2f57647b5d55f042ef1c43b660
#
_entry.id   0f13fd2f57647b5d55f042ef1c43b660
#
_cell.length_a   1.000
_cell.length_b   1.000
_cell.length_c   1.000
_cell.angle_alpha   90.00
_cell.angle_beta   90.00
_cell.angle_gamma   90.00
#
_symmetry.space_group_name_H-M   'P 1'
#
loop_
_entity.id
_entity.type
_entity.pdbx_description
1 polymer ?
#
loop_
_entity_poly.entity_id
_entity_poly.type
_entity_poly.pdbx_seq_one_letter_code
_entity_poly.pdbx_strand_id
1 'polypeptide(L)'
;KDYLQDTVTVEADVTELTCPQIMVACATSTEALGTDNVFDLSSINELTDGMTQLNDAMSQLMDGASQLVDGTAQLADGVLALLDGANTLNSGAAALDNGLGQLTDGLDTLTSNNAALNSAAQQVADGVLASANSTLKEGGLIDNDMTWSDYASVIDNILTMNDKTLAAGRRKIVRTVWEQEPSFKDSELDLALYLAATKTNHDLEAALKRMQSYDPSMITGLVQLLTSEDAKNTAHEELVYQVKNSQDMADVAALKTSLSQIQVFVSSVNQYTAGVQSAADGAHSAKDGSAQLAAGTQTLYDGVNTLNNGAGQLSDGTVQLNDGLNQFNEEGISKLT
;
A
#
# COMPACT_ATOMS: atom_id res chain seq x y z
N LYS A 1 4.80 -17.47 -19.46
CA LYS A 1 3.99 -18.66 -19.68
C LYS A 1 3.35 -18.93 -18.35
N ASP A 2 2.11 -18.64 -18.15
CA ASP A 2 1.23 -19.02 -17.03
C ASP A 2 1.70 -18.63 -15.59
N TYR A 3 2.25 -17.44 -15.40
CA TYR A 3 2.89 -17.08 -14.13
C TYR A 3 2.03 -16.26 -13.16
N LEU A 4 0.83 -15.91 -13.54
CA LEU A 4 -0.11 -15.19 -12.70
C LEU A 4 -1.54 -15.69 -12.91
N GLN A 5 -1.73 -17.02 -12.94
CA GLN A 5 -3.07 -17.60 -12.84
C GLN A 5 -3.56 -17.71 -11.39
N ASP A 6 -2.73 -17.37 -10.43
CA ASP A 6 -3.23 -17.21 -9.07
C ASP A 6 -3.89 -15.83 -8.97
N THR A 7 -5.09 -15.80 -9.52
CA THR A 7 -6.08 -14.83 -9.09
C THR A 7 -6.25 -15.07 -7.60
N VAL A 8 -5.56 -14.29 -6.78
CA VAL A 8 -5.92 -14.20 -5.38
C VAL A 8 -7.26 -13.47 -5.38
N THR A 9 -8.31 -14.23 -5.60
CA THR A 9 -9.65 -13.77 -5.32
C THR A 9 -9.72 -13.73 -3.81
N VAL A 10 -9.41 -12.58 -3.22
CA VAL A 10 -9.75 -12.30 -1.85
C VAL A 10 -11.26 -12.11 -1.87
N GLU A 11 -12.01 -13.20 -1.82
CA GLU A 11 -13.38 -13.19 -1.36
C GLU A 11 -13.33 -12.97 0.16
N ALA A 12 -12.98 -11.79 0.56
CA ALA A 12 -13.53 -11.28 1.79
C ALA A 12 -15.02 -11.09 1.47
N ASP A 13 -15.89 -11.58 2.30
CA ASP A 13 -17.29 -11.16 2.38
C ASP A 13 -17.40 -9.70 2.88
N VAL A 14 -16.48 -8.90 2.52
CA VAL A 14 -16.61 -7.47 2.36
C VAL A 14 -17.35 -7.40 1.05
N THR A 15 -18.65 -7.68 1.13
CA THR A 15 -19.52 -7.47 0.00
C THR A 15 -19.19 -6.09 -0.52
N GLU A 16 -18.22 -6.00 -1.44
CA GLU A 16 -18.04 -4.82 -2.26
C GLU A 16 -16.82 -3.94 -2.04
N LEU A 17 -15.73 -4.40 -1.42
CA LEU A 17 -14.45 -3.77 -1.73
C LEU A 17 -13.97 -4.27 -3.12
N THR A 18 -14.81 -4.15 -4.11
CA THR A 18 -14.39 -4.17 -5.49
C THR A 18 -13.75 -2.82 -5.77
N CYS A 19 -12.50 -2.66 -5.38
CA CYS A 19 -11.67 -1.69 -6.05
C CYS A 19 -11.24 -2.35 -7.37
N PRO A 20 -11.90 -2.11 -8.48
CA PRO A 20 -11.53 -2.71 -9.78
C PRO A 20 -10.10 -2.32 -10.17
N GLN A 21 -9.58 -1.22 -9.63
CA GLN A 21 -8.21 -0.76 -9.83
C GLN A 21 -7.20 -1.60 -9.03
N ILE A 22 -7.53 -2.05 -7.82
CA ILE A 22 -6.69 -2.98 -7.05
C ILE A 22 -6.60 -4.33 -7.78
N MET A 23 -7.71 -4.81 -8.35
CA MET A 23 -7.72 -6.05 -9.13
C MET A 23 -6.93 -5.88 -10.44
N VAL A 24 -6.98 -4.71 -11.08
CA VAL A 24 -6.17 -4.40 -12.28
C VAL A 24 -4.69 -4.30 -11.93
N ALA A 25 -4.32 -3.75 -10.76
CA ALA A 25 -2.93 -3.72 -10.31
C ALA A 25 -2.39 -5.12 -9.97
N CYS A 26 -3.23 -5.99 -9.42
CA CYS A 26 -2.87 -7.40 -9.16
C CYS A 26 -2.95 -8.26 -10.42
N ALA A 27 -3.73 -7.87 -11.42
CA ALA A 27 -3.92 -8.59 -12.69
C ALA A 27 -2.99 -8.09 -13.81
N THR A 28 -2.12 -7.11 -13.56
CA THR A 28 -1.04 -6.82 -14.50
C THR A 28 -0.14 -8.03 -14.59
N SER A 29 -0.44 -8.85 -15.58
CA SER A 29 0.42 -9.97 -15.95
C SER A 29 1.82 -9.43 -16.24
N THR A 30 2.83 -10.18 -15.87
CA THR A 30 4.22 -9.94 -16.28
C THR A 30 4.35 -9.78 -17.81
N GLU A 31 3.37 -10.22 -18.59
CA GLU A 31 3.27 -10.00 -20.04
C GLU A 31 2.90 -8.56 -20.44
N ALA A 32 2.17 -7.84 -19.58
CA ALA A 32 1.91 -6.40 -19.78
C ALA A 32 3.12 -5.54 -19.41
N LEU A 33 4.05 -6.09 -18.65
CA LEU A 33 5.39 -5.54 -18.42
C LEU A 33 6.24 -5.88 -19.65
N GLY A 34 6.12 -5.10 -20.71
CA GLY A 34 7.01 -5.26 -21.87
C GLY A 34 8.47 -5.30 -21.43
N THR A 35 9.31 -5.97 -22.19
CA THR A 35 10.74 -6.17 -21.88
C THR A 35 11.51 -4.86 -21.66
N ASP A 36 10.94 -3.74 -22.09
CA ASP A 36 11.51 -2.39 -21.94
C ASP A 36 11.00 -1.63 -20.70
N ASN A 37 9.88 -2.08 -20.11
CA ASN A 37 9.30 -1.56 -18.87
C ASN A 37 9.01 -2.73 -17.93
N VAL A 38 10.05 -3.26 -17.32
CA VAL A 38 9.97 -4.39 -16.37
C VAL A 38 9.07 -4.05 -15.17
N PHE A 39 8.84 -2.77 -14.93
CA PHE A 39 7.98 -2.29 -13.86
C PHE A 39 7.04 -1.18 -14.36
N ASP A 40 5.92 -1.56 -14.98
CA ASP A 40 4.79 -0.64 -15.06
C ASP A 40 4.06 -0.63 -13.72
N LEU A 41 4.44 0.31 -12.88
CA LEU A 41 3.86 0.49 -11.55
C LEU A 41 2.69 1.48 -11.53
N SER A 42 2.18 1.87 -12.69
CA SER A 42 1.03 2.80 -12.79
C SER A 42 -0.16 2.30 -11.98
N SER A 43 -0.50 1.02 -12.11
CA SER A 43 -1.57 0.38 -11.34
C SER A 43 -1.29 0.31 -9.82
N ILE A 44 -0.02 0.26 -9.43
CA ILE A 44 0.37 0.31 -8.00
C ILE A 44 0.22 1.72 -7.46
N ASN A 45 0.56 2.73 -8.25
CA ASN A 45 0.34 4.13 -7.86
C ASN A 45 -1.17 4.44 -7.73
N GLU A 46 -1.99 3.99 -8.67
CA GLU A 46 -3.46 4.10 -8.59
C GLU A 46 -4.02 3.39 -7.36
N LEU A 47 -3.49 2.22 -7.03
CA LEU A 47 -3.83 1.51 -5.80
C LEU A 47 -3.44 2.32 -4.56
N THR A 48 -2.22 2.85 -4.54
CA THR A 48 -1.71 3.64 -3.41
C THR A 48 -2.53 4.91 -3.20
N ASP A 49 -2.90 5.58 -4.29
CA ASP A 49 -3.77 6.76 -4.24
C ASP A 49 -5.16 6.42 -3.70
N GLY A 50 -5.76 5.34 -4.17
CA GLY A 50 -7.04 4.85 -3.68
C GLY A 50 -6.99 4.47 -2.18
N MET A 51 -5.89 3.87 -1.76
CA MET A 51 -5.66 3.49 -0.37
C MET A 51 -5.36 4.67 0.54
N THR A 52 -4.68 5.69 0.04
CA THR A 52 -4.48 6.95 0.76
C THR A 52 -5.82 7.64 1.02
N GLN A 53 -6.66 7.71 -0.01
CA GLN A 53 -8.01 8.25 0.12
C GLN A 53 -8.88 7.45 1.13
N LEU A 54 -8.75 6.14 1.14
CA LEU A 54 -9.40 5.28 2.12
C LEU A 54 -8.92 5.60 3.54
N ASN A 55 -7.61 5.72 3.73
CA ASN A 55 -7.01 6.05 5.02
C ASN A 55 -7.46 7.44 5.54
N ASP A 56 -7.53 8.43 4.65
CA ASP A 56 -8.01 9.77 4.99
C ASP A 56 -9.46 9.76 5.44
N ALA A 57 -10.33 9.04 4.73
CA ALA A 57 -11.74 8.87 5.09
C ALA A 57 -11.89 8.14 6.44
N MET A 58 -11.03 7.18 6.70
CA MET A 58 -11.01 6.42 7.94
C MET A 58 -10.47 7.23 9.13
N SER A 59 -9.48 8.10 8.90
CA SER A 59 -8.99 9.03 9.92
C SER A 59 -10.08 10.02 10.35
N GLN A 60 -10.85 10.53 9.40
CA GLN A 60 -12.01 11.39 9.69
C GLN A 60 -13.10 10.67 10.51
N LEU A 61 -13.28 9.38 10.29
CA LEU A 61 -14.20 8.56 11.10
C LEU A 61 -13.75 8.43 12.55
N MET A 62 -12.46 8.27 12.77
CA MET A 62 -11.88 8.21 14.11
C MET A 62 -12.04 9.51 14.88
N ASP A 63 -11.86 10.64 14.21
CA ASP A 63 -12.09 11.97 14.79
C ASP A 63 -13.57 12.13 15.18
N GLY A 64 -14.49 11.66 14.33
CA GLY A 64 -15.90 11.63 14.62
C GLY A 64 -16.29 10.71 15.79
N ALA A 65 -15.67 9.54 15.88
CA ALA A 65 -15.86 8.60 16.99
C ALA A 65 -15.30 9.16 18.30
N SER A 66 -14.17 9.88 18.25
CA SER A 66 -13.60 10.57 19.42
C SER A 66 -14.51 11.70 19.91
N GLN A 67 -14.99 12.54 18.99
CA GLN A 67 -15.98 13.57 19.31
C GLN A 67 -17.26 12.97 19.91
N LEU A 68 -17.58 11.77 19.49
CA LEU A 68 -18.72 11.02 20.02
C LEU A 68 -18.48 10.53 21.46
N VAL A 69 -17.28 10.05 21.76
CA VAL A 69 -16.85 9.70 23.13
C VAL A 69 -16.91 10.93 24.02
N ASP A 70 -16.36 12.07 23.55
CA ASP A 70 -16.43 13.32 24.27
C ASP A 70 -17.88 13.80 24.44
N GLY A 71 -18.71 13.62 23.41
CA GLY A 71 -20.15 13.89 23.47
C GLY A 71 -20.89 12.98 24.45
N THR A 72 -20.53 11.71 24.51
CA THR A 72 -21.12 10.77 25.49
C THR A 72 -20.64 11.03 26.93
N ALA A 73 -19.39 11.47 27.12
CA ALA A 73 -18.90 11.91 28.44
C ALA A 73 -19.64 13.18 28.92
N GLN A 74 -19.79 14.17 28.03
CA GLN A 74 -20.60 15.36 28.32
C GLN A 74 -22.10 14.99 28.57
N LEU A 75 -22.58 14.00 27.90
CA LEU A 75 -23.95 13.50 28.11
C LEU A 75 -24.06 12.79 29.45
N ALA A 76 -23.08 12.01 29.88
CA ALA A 76 -23.03 11.41 31.21
C ALA A 76 -23.06 12.46 32.32
N ASP A 77 -22.28 13.54 32.18
CA ASP A 77 -22.32 14.66 33.14
C ASP A 77 -23.67 15.36 33.14
N GLY A 78 -24.31 15.54 31.96
CA GLY A 78 -25.67 16.08 31.85
C GLY A 78 -26.72 15.17 32.48
N VAL A 79 -26.57 13.87 32.31
CA VAL A 79 -27.45 12.87 32.92
C VAL A 79 -27.24 12.80 34.44
N LEU A 80 -26.01 12.94 34.95
CA LEU A 80 -25.74 13.09 36.38
C LEU A 80 -26.47 14.30 37.00
N ALA A 81 -26.48 15.44 36.27
CA ALA A 81 -27.24 16.63 36.69
C ALA A 81 -28.76 16.41 36.62
N LEU A 82 -29.19 15.48 35.76
CA LEU A 82 -30.59 15.12 35.59
C LEU A 82 -31.09 14.05 36.59
N LEU A 83 -30.14 13.44 37.32
CA LEU A 83 -30.45 12.35 38.27
C LEU A 83 -31.27 12.77 39.50
N ASP A 84 -31.49 14.07 39.68
CA ASP A 84 -32.25 14.60 40.82
C ASP A 84 -33.77 14.38 40.74
N GLY A 85 -34.22 13.67 39.76
CA GLY A 85 -35.65 13.51 39.66
C GLY A 85 -36.12 12.21 39.00
N ALA A 86 -36.51 11.24 39.66
CA ALA A 86 -36.41 9.83 39.42
C ALA A 86 -37.33 9.03 38.50
N ASN A 87 -38.56 9.24 38.34
CA ASN A 87 -39.44 8.24 37.65
C ASN A 87 -39.39 8.30 36.12
N THR A 88 -39.15 9.45 35.60
CA THR A 88 -39.09 9.66 34.14
C THR A 88 -37.73 9.27 33.55
N LEU A 89 -36.71 9.23 34.37
CA LEU A 89 -35.35 8.96 33.96
C LEU A 89 -35.12 7.49 33.60
N ASN A 90 -35.84 6.57 34.19
CA ASN A 90 -35.73 5.13 33.89
C ASN A 90 -36.01 4.84 32.39
N SER A 91 -36.98 5.59 31.81
CA SER A 91 -37.30 5.50 30.38
C SER A 91 -36.21 6.13 29.50
N GLY A 92 -35.60 7.25 29.94
CA GLY A 92 -34.51 7.92 29.25
C GLY A 92 -33.19 7.14 29.36
N ALA A 93 -32.93 6.56 30.53
CA ALA A 93 -31.76 5.71 30.74
C ALA A 93 -31.83 4.41 29.91
N ALA A 94 -33.03 3.80 29.83
CA ALA A 94 -33.25 2.62 28.99
C ALA A 94 -33.10 2.93 27.47
N ALA A 95 -33.57 4.11 27.06
CA ALA A 95 -33.38 4.56 25.67
C ALA A 95 -31.90 4.86 25.35
N LEU A 96 -31.15 5.41 26.29
CA LEU A 96 -29.70 5.62 26.18
C LEU A 96 -28.98 4.28 26.13
N ASP A 97 -29.31 3.33 26.99
CA ASP A 97 -28.69 2.00 26.99
C ASP A 97 -28.98 1.24 25.67
N ASN A 98 -30.19 1.34 25.15
CA ASN A 98 -30.50 0.81 23.81
C ASN A 98 -29.72 1.50 22.68
N GLY A 99 -29.55 2.83 22.72
CA GLY A 99 -28.77 3.57 21.74
C GLY A 99 -27.28 3.23 21.80
N LEU A 100 -26.74 3.09 23.01
CA LEU A 100 -25.38 2.65 23.24
C LEU A 100 -25.16 1.17 22.86
N GLY A 101 -26.18 0.31 23.05
CA GLY A 101 -26.19 -1.06 22.56
C GLY A 101 -26.00 -1.10 21.02
N GLN A 102 -26.82 -0.32 20.32
CA GLN A 102 -26.72 -0.23 18.85
C GLN A 102 -25.38 0.34 18.38
N LEU A 103 -24.85 1.33 19.10
CA LEU A 103 -23.49 1.86 18.81
C LEU A 103 -22.42 0.78 19.03
N THR A 104 -22.49 0.06 20.12
CA THR A 104 -21.60 -1.05 20.44
C THR A 104 -21.66 -2.14 19.35
N ASP A 105 -22.87 -2.56 18.97
CA ASP A 105 -23.11 -3.55 17.92
C ASP A 105 -22.54 -3.08 16.57
N GLY A 106 -22.69 -1.78 16.25
CA GLY A 106 -22.11 -1.18 15.04
C GLY A 106 -20.58 -1.15 15.07
N LEU A 107 -19.98 -0.77 16.20
CA LEU A 107 -18.53 -0.77 16.40
C LEU A 107 -17.97 -2.18 16.49
N ASP A 108 -18.67 -3.13 17.09
CA ASP A 108 -18.30 -4.54 17.12
C ASP A 108 -18.32 -5.13 15.69
N THR A 109 -19.32 -4.76 14.90
CA THR A 109 -19.38 -5.12 13.47
C THR A 109 -18.16 -4.56 12.72
N LEU A 110 -17.82 -3.29 12.96
CA LEU A 110 -16.64 -2.67 12.35
C LEU A 110 -15.34 -3.35 12.82
N THR A 111 -15.23 -3.62 14.12
CA THR A 111 -14.08 -4.30 14.72
C THR A 111 -13.94 -5.74 14.21
N SER A 112 -15.05 -6.45 14.01
CA SER A 112 -15.03 -7.80 13.45
C SER A 112 -14.41 -7.85 12.03
N ASN A 113 -14.50 -6.74 11.28
CA ASN A 113 -13.90 -6.62 9.96
C ASN A 113 -12.42 -6.20 9.98
N ASN A 114 -11.93 -5.68 11.11
CA ASN A 114 -10.54 -5.19 11.22
C ASN A 114 -9.49 -6.27 10.93
N ALA A 115 -9.71 -7.48 11.42
CA ALA A 115 -8.81 -8.60 11.16
C ALA A 115 -8.75 -8.95 9.66
N ALA A 116 -9.91 -8.95 9.00
CA ALA A 116 -9.99 -9.21 7.56
C ALA A 116 -9.32 -8.07 6.76
N LEU A 117 -9.53 -6.83 7.15
CA LEU A 117 -8.90 -5.66 6.53
C LEU A 117 -7.37 -5.68 6.69
N ASN A 118 -6.88 -5.94 7.90
CA ASN A 118 -5.44 -6.07 8.15
C ASN A 118 -4.84 -7.24 7.36
N SER A 119 -5.54 -8.38 7.34
CA SER A 119 -5.11 -9.55 6.56
C SER A 119 -5.08 -9.25 5.06
N ALA A 120 -6.09 -8.57 4.54
CA ALA A 120 -6.14 -8.19 3.13
C ALA A 120 -5.03 -7.20 2.77
N ALA A 121 -4.77 -6.20 3.63
CA ALA A 121 -3.68 -5.25 3.44
C ALA A 121 -2.32 -5.95 3.43
N GLN A 122 -2.12 -6.90 4.34
CA GLN A 122 -0.89 -7.71 4.39
C GLN A 122 -0.75 -8.62 3.16
N GLN A 123 -1.82 -9.27 2.72
CA GLN A 123 -1.82 -10.11 1.52
C GLN A 123 -1.48 -9.30 0.27
N VAL A 124 -2.03 -8.09 0.13
CA VAL A 124 -1.66 -7.19 -0.97
C VAL A 124 -0.18 -6.84 -0.90
N ALA A 125 0.31 -6.48 0.29
CA ALA A 125 1.71 -6.16 0.50
C ALA A 125 2.62 -7.35 0.11
N ASP A 126 2.34 -8.54 0.64
CA ASP A 126 3.12 -9.75 0.37
C ASP A 126 3.06 -10.16 -1.11
N GLY A 127 1.89 -9.98 -1.76
CA GLY A 127 1.73 -10.21 -3.19
C GLY A 127 2.58 -9.27 -4.05
N VAL A 128 2.65 -7.99 -3.69
CA VAL A 128 3.51 -7.01 -4.38
C VAL A 128 4.99 -7.34 -4.17
N LEU A 129 5.39 -7.68 -2.95
CA LEU A 129 6.77 -8.07 -2.66
C LEU A 129 7.16 -9.35 -3.41
N ALA A 130 6.28 -10.34 -3.46
CA ALA A 130 6.49 -11.57 -4.21
C ALA A 130 6.63 -11.31 -5.72
N SER A 131 5.80 -10.44 -6.28
CA SER A 131 5.92 -10.02 -7.68
C SER A 131 7.25 -9.30 -7.95
N ALA A 132 7.65 -8.40 -7.06
CA ALA A 132 8.94 -7.73 -7.14
C ALA A 132 10.11 -8.73 -7.11
N ASN A 133 10.05 -9.70 -6.20
CA ASN A 133 11.05 -10.77 -6.10
C ASN A 133 11.16 -11.58 -7.38
N SER A 134 10.02 -12.00 -7.93
CA SER A 134 9.99 -12.74 -9.21
C SER A 134 10.68 -11.95 -10.32
N THR A 135 10.29 -10.70 -10.48
CA THR A 135 10.82 -9.83 -11.53
C THR A 135 12.32 -9.59 -11.39
N LEU A 136 12.78 -9.31 -10.17
CA LEU A 136 14.22 -9.09 -9.92
C LEU A 136 15.05 -10.37 -10.11
N LYS A 137 14.52 -11.54 -9.75
CA LYS A 137 15.14 -12.84 -10.02
C LYS A 137 15.20 -13.15 -11.51
N GLU A 138 14.12 -12.94 -12.24
CA GLU A 138 14.06 -13.12 -13.69
C GLU A 138 15.04 -12.20 -14.40
N GLY A 139 15.19 -10.97 -13.91
CA GLY A 139 16.22 -10.03 -14.36
C GLY A 139 17.64 -10.44 -13.98
N GLY A 140 17.81 -11.42 -13.10
CA GLY A 140 19.10 -11.86 -12.59
C GLY A 140 19.77 -10.83 -11.66
N LEU A 141 18.95 -9.99 -11.00
CA LEU A 141 19.42 -8.94 -10.09
C LEU A 141 19.56 -9.44 -8.65
N ILE A 142 18.78 -10.45 -8.27
CA ILE A 142 18.83 -11.10 -6.95
C ILE A 142 18.80 -12.62 -7.10
N ASP A 143 19.31 -13.36 -6.10
CA ASP A 143 19.24 -14.83 -6.03
C ASP A 143 18.15 -15.29 -5.05
N ASN A 144 18.05 -14.58 -3.94
CA ASN A 144 17.11 -14.87 -2.85
C ASN A 144 15.99 -13.84 -2.84
N ASP A 145 14.84 -14.25 -2.30
CA ASP A 145 13.73 -13.33 -2.11
C ASP A 145 14.09 -12.26 -1.08
N MET A 146 13.75 -11.02 -1.40
CA MET A 146 13.72 -9.93 -0.44
C MET A 146 12.58 -10.16 0.55
N THR A 147 12.79 -9.65 1.74
CA THR A 147 11.80 -9.56 2.81
C THR A 147 11.44 -8.11 3.09
N TRP A 148 10.39 -7.88 3.87
CA TRP A 148 10.03 -6.53 4.33
C TRP A 148 11.11 -5.88 5.20
N SER A 149 12.02 -6.65 5.77
CA SER A 149 13.11 -6.13 6.60
C SER A 149 14.34 -5.71 5.80
N ASP A 150 14.55 -6.23 4.60
CA ASP A 150 15.78 -6.05 3.85
C ASP A 150 15.61 -5.51 2.41
N TYR A 151 14.37 -5.43 1.89
CA TYR A 151 14.12 -5.01 0.50
C TYR A 151 14.83 -3.68 0.15
N ALA A 152 14.84 -2.73 1.10
CA ALA A 152 15.43 -1.43 0.85
C ALA A 152 16.95 -1.52 0.65
N SER A 153 17.63 -2.31 1.48
CA SER A 153 19.08 -2.52 1.39
C SER A 153 19.45 -3.37 0.17
N VAL A 154 18.62 -4.35 -0.18
CA VAL A 154 18.83 -5.18 -1.38
C VAL A 154 18.70 -4.33 -2.65
N ILE A 155 17.67 -3.49 -2.72
CA ILE A 155 17.48 -2.58 -3.87
C ILE A 155 18.60 -1.54 -3.92
N ASP A 156 19.00 -0.96 -2.78
CA ASP A 156 20.14 -0.03 -2.74
C ASP A 156 21.42 -0.70 -3.26
N ASN A 157 21.65 -1.96 -2.88
CA ASN A 157 22.82 -2.70 -3.39
C ASN A 157 22.76 -2.92 -4.91
N ILE A 158 21.57 -3.19 -5.48
CA ILE A 158 21.39 -3.24 -6.94
C ILE A 158 21.74 -1.88 -7.57
N LEU A 159 21.28 -0.79 -7.00
CA LEU A 159 21.48 0.57 -7.49
C LEU A 159 22.94 1.06 -7.35
N THR A 160 23.79 0.38 -6.57
CA THR A 160 25.24 0.65 -6.55
C THR A 160 25.97 0.15 -7.79
N MET A 161 25.29 -0.48 -8.74
CA MET A 161 25.90 -1.09 -9.92
C MET A 161 26.92 -2.18 -9.56
N ASN A 162 26.56 -3.05 -8.61
CA ASN A 162 27.40 -4.18 -8.25
C ASN A 162 27.63 -5.13 -9.44
N ASP A 163 28.60 -6.04 -9.32
CA ASP A 163 28.99 -6.96 -10.40
C ASP A 163 27.80 -7.76 -10.97
N LYS A 164 26.86 -8.15 -10.10
CA LYS A 164 25.67 -8.89 -10.51
C LYS A 164 24.73 -8.02 -11.36
N THR A 165 24.50 -6.79 -10.93
CA THR A 165 23.70 -5.80 -11.68
C THR A 165 24.33 -5.52 -13.04
N LEU A 166 25.64 -5.31 -13.09
CA LEU A 166 26.36 -5.09 -14.34
C LEU A 166 26.31 -6.31 -15.25
N ALA A 167 26.46 -7.52 -14.70
CA ALA A 167 26.35 -8.75 -15.48
C ALA A 167 24.92 -8.94 -16.04
N ALA A 168 23.89 -8.60 -15.27
CA ALA A 168 22.50 -8.64 -15.74
C ALA A 168 22.26 -7.62 -16.86
N GLY A 169 22.71 -6.39 -16.65
CA GLY A 169 22.63 -5.33 -17.66
C GLY A 169 23.38 -5.69 -18.94
N ARG A 170 24.60 -6.20 -18.83
CA ARG A 170 25.38 -6.70 -19.97
C ARG A 170 24.61 -7.76 -20.77
N ARG A 171 24.06 -8.78 -20.08
CA ARG A 171 23.24 -9.81 -20.75
C ARG A 171 22.03 -9.23 -21.48
N LYS A 172 21.37 -8.25 -20.88
CA LYS A 172 20.24 -7.57 -21.52
C LYS A 172 20.65 -6.80 -22.76
N ILE A 173 21.74 -6.03 -22.68
CA ILE A 173 22.28 -5.28 -23.83
C ILE A 173 22.63 -6.26 -24.96
N VAL A 174 23.37 -7.32 -24.67
CA VAL A 174 23.72 -8.34 -25.69
C VAL A 174 22.47 -8.94 -26.33
N ARG A 175 21.46 -9.30 -25.54
CA ARG A 175 20.21 -9.85 -26.06
C ARG A 175 19.51 -8.86 -26.99
N THR A 176 19.36 -7.61 -26.58
CA THR A 176 18.71 -6.57 -27.37
C THR A 176 19.44 -6.32 -28.69
N VAL A 177 20.79 -6.28 -28.64
CA VAL A 177 21.59 -6.13 -29.83
C VAL A 177 21.48 -7.35 -30.74
N TRP A 178 21.52 -8.56 -30.18
CA TRP A 178 21.44 -9.81 -30.93
C TRP A 178 20.08 -10.01 -31.63
N GLU A 179 18.99 -9.52 -31.01
CA GLU A 179 17.66 -9.52 -31.64
C GLU A 179 17.59 -8.65 -32.90
N GLN A 180 18.38 -7.58 -32.95
CA GLN A 180 18.47 -6.66 -34.09
C GLN A 180 19.54 -7.13 -35.12
N GLU A 181 20.63 -7.69 -34.64
CA GLU A 181 21.80 -8.11 -35.41
C GLU A 181 22.26 -9.49 -34.93
N PRO A 182 21.69 -10.59 -35.48
CA PRO A 182 22.02 -11.96 -35.04
C PRO A 182 23.48 -12.37 -35.25
N SER A 183 24.22 -11.64 -36.08
CA SER A 183 25.67 -11.87 -36.30
C SER A 183 26.55 -11.27 -35.21
N PHE A 184 26.01 -10.43 -34.33
CA PHE A 184 26.71 -9.75 -33.25
C PHE A 184 27.28 -10.76 -32.25
N LYS A 185 28.52 -10.59 -31.87
CA LYS A 185 29.23 -11.47 -30.91
C LYS A 185 29.36 -10.75 -29.57
N ASP A 186 29.20 -11.48 -28.49
CA ASP A 186 29.37 -10.93 -27.12
C ASP A 186 30.78 -10.30 -26.94
N SER A 187 31.80 -10.84 -27.56
CA SER A 187 33.17 -10.29 -27.58
C SER A 187 33.29 -8.91 -28.27
N GLU A 188 32.27 -8.52 -29.03
CA GLU A 188 32.25 -7.23 -29.74
C GLU A 188 31.57 -6.13 -28.90
N LEU A 189 30.85 -6.51 -27.80
CA LEU A 189 30.16 -5.56 -26.93
C LEU A 189 31.14 -4.54 -26.30
N ASP A 190 32.32 -5.00 -25.86
CA ASP A 190 33.31 -4.11 -25.24
C ASP A 190 33.84 -3.08 -26.24
N LEU A 191 33.93 -3.44 -27.53
CA LEU A 191 34.24 -2.48 -28.60
C LEU A 191 33.10 -1.49 -28.80
N ALA A 192 31.86 -1.95 -28.80
CA ALA A 192 30.69 -1.06 -28.92
C ALA A 192 30.63 -0.06 -27.77
N LEU A 193 30.82 -0.53 -26.54
CA LEU A 193 30.86 0.31 -25.34
C LEU A 193 32.02 1.32 -25.40
N TYR A 194 33.21 0.88 -25.78
CA TYR A 194 34.36 1.79 -25.97
C TYR A 194 34.08 2.88 -27.01
N LEU A 195 33.42 2.52 -28.12
CA LEU A 195 33.06 3.49 -29.15
C LEU A 195 31.92 4.41 -28.66
N ALA A 196 31.00 3.92 -27.86
CA ALA A 196 29.96 4.72 -27.26
C ALA A 196 30.57 5.81 -26.35
N ALA A 197 31.48 5.44 -25.49
CA ALA A 197 32.17 6.37 -24.61
C ALA A 197 33.03 7.40 -25.38
N THR A 198 33.73 6.96 -26.43
CA THR A 198 34.77 7.79 -27.05
C THR A 198 34.34 8.50 -28.33
N LYS A 199 33.32 8.01 -29.02
CA LYS A 199 32.97 8.45 -30.38
C LYS A 199 31.52 8.88 -30.59
N THR A 200 30.61 8.50 -29.71
CA THR A 200 29.15 8.72 -29.91
C THR A 200 28.44 9.34 -28.71
N ASN A 201 29.17 9.89 -27.75
CA ASN A 201 28.62 10.56 -26.59
C ASN A 201 27.58 9.68 -25.81
N HIS A 202 28.02 8.46 -25.49
CA HIS A 202 27.21 7.44 -24.77
C HIS A 202 26.04 6.87 -25.58
N ASP A 203 25.94 7.17 -26.88
CA ASP A 203 24.94 6.58 -27.75
C ASP A 203 25.40 5.22 -28.25
N LEU A 204 24.93 4.16 -27.58
CA LEU A 204 25.30 2.79 -27.92
C LEU A 204 24.74 2.35 -29.29
N GLU A 205 23.56 2.82 -29.67
CA GLU A 205 22.98 2.51 -30.99
C GLU A 205 23.82 3.11 -32.11
N ALA A 206 24.25 4.37 -31.97
CA ALA A 206 25.16 5.01 -32.91
C ALA A 206 26.54 4.32 -32.95
N ALA A 207 27.02 3.83 -31.81
CA ALA A 207 28.28 3.07 -31.76
C ALA A 207 28.17 1.73 -32.53
N LEU A 208 27.06 1.02 -32.36
CA LEU A 208 26.76 -0.23 -33.08
C LEU A 208 26.65 0.02 -34.60
N LYS A 209 25.91 1.04 -35.03
CA LYS A 209 25.83 1.44 -36.43
C LYS A 209 27.22 1.80 -37.01
N ARG A 210 28.05 2.44 -36.20
CA ARG A 210 29.42 2.73 -36.59
C ARG A 210 30.26 1.45 -36.75
N MET A 211 30.12 0.48 -35.86
CA MET A 211 30.77 -0.82 -36.00
C MET A 211 30.33 -1.55 -37.27
N GLN A 212 29.05 -1.55 -37.60
CA GLN A 212 28.51 -2.17 -38.83
C GLN A 212 29.15 -1.55 -40.11
N SER A 213 29.64 -0.34 -40.04
CA SER A 213 30.35 0.29 -41.15
C SER A 213 31.81 -0.17 -41.32
N TYR A 214 32.33 -0.93 -40.35
CA TYR A 214 33.71 -1.43 -40.40
C TYR A 214 33.78 -2.79 -41.10
N ASP A 215 34.90 -3.03 -41.80
CA ASP A 215 35.21 -4.34 -42.32
C ASP A 215 35.37 -5.36 -41.17
N PRO A 216 34.92 -6.63 -41.30
CA PRO A 216 35.05 -7.64 -40.26
C PRO A 216 36.49 -7.87 -39.77
N SER A 217 37.49 -7.72 -40.67
CA SER A 217 38.91 -7.81 -40.29
C SER A 217 39.36 -6.63 -39.42
N MET A 218 38.76 -5.44 -39.64
CA MET A 218 39.01 -4.25 -38.84
C MET A 218 38.38 -4.42 -37.43
N ILE A 219 37.17 -4.95 -37.35
CA ILE A 219 36.55 -5.25 -36.06
C ILE A 219 37.40 -6.20 -35.24
N THR A 220 37.89 -7.26 -35.83
CA THR A 220 38.78 -8.23 -35.16
C THR A 220 40.06 -7.55 -34.65
N GLY A 221 40.67 -6.66 -35.44
CA GLY A 221 41.82 -5.89 -35.03
C GLY A 221 41.55 -4.89 -33.90
N LEU A 222 40.41 -4.21 -33.96
CA LEU A 222 39.96 -3.27 -32.90
C LEU A 222 39.63 -3.99 -31.59
N VAL A 223 39.01 -5.14 -31.62
CA VAL A 223 38.75 -5.98 -30.41
C VAL A 223 40.08 -6.38 -29.76
N GLN A 224 41.14 -6.66 -30.56
CA GLN A 224 42.47 -6.93 -30.03
C GLN A 224 43.10 -5.70 -29.36
N LEU A 225 42.82 -4.48 -29.81
CA LEU A 225 43.29 -3.24 -29.17
C LEU A 225 42.64 -3.01 -27.79
N LEU A 226 41.46 -3.60 -27.52
CA LEU A 226 40.78 -3.53 -26.21
C LEU A 226 41.47 -4.41 -25.14
N THR A 227 42.62 -5.01 -25.44
CA THR A 227 43.42 -5.74 -24.44
C THR A 227 44.12 -4.82 -23.44
N SER A 228 44.25 -3.52 -23.74
CA SER A 228 44.82 -2.55 -22.81
C SER A 228 43.87 -2.30 -21.62
N GLU A 229 44.44 -2.12 -20.44
CA GLU A 229 43.63 -1.86 -19.23
C GLU A 229 42.81 -0.57 -19.34
N ASP A 230 43.36 0.48 -19.96
CA ASP A 230 42.63 1.75 -20.16
C ASP A 230 41.40 1.58 -21.06
N ALA A 231 41.48 0.79 -22.11
CA ALA A 231 40.36 0.53 -23.00
C ALA A 231 39.27 -0.35 -22.31
N LYS A 232 39.70 -1.34 -21.54
CA LYS A 232 38.80 -2.16 -20.74
C LYS A 232 38.07 -1.32 -19.68
N ASN A 233 38.80 -0.47 -18.97
CA ASN A 233 38.22 0.43 -17.98
C ASN A 233 37.23 1.39 -18.64
N THR A 234 37.55 1.98 -19.79
CA THR A 234 36.63 2.84 -20.54
C THR A 234 35.37 2.10 -20.96
N ALA A 235 35.49 0.89 -21.48
CA ALA A 235 34.33 0.07 -21.84
C ALA A 235 33.49 -0.33 -20.59
N HIS A 236 34.16 -0.63 -19.47
CA HIS A 236 33.51 -0.93 -18.22
C HIS A 236 32.76 0.28 -17.65
N GLU A 237 33.38 1.45 -17.62
CA GLU A 237 32.73 2.69 -17.19
C GLU A 237 31.51 3.02 -18.06
N GLU A 238 31.62 2.77 -19.37
CA GLU A 238 30.45 2.92 -20.26
C GLU A 238 29.36 1.91 -19.97
N LEU A 239 29.71 0.66 -19.69
CA LEU A 239 28.70 -0.33 -19.25
C LEU A 239 27.98 0.15 -17.98
N VAL A 240 28.72 0.64 -17.00
CA VAL A 240 28.15 1.25 -15.77
C VAL A 240 27.21 2.39 -16.14
N TYR A 241 27.62 3.28 -17.04
CA TYR A 241 26.82 4.40 -17.50
C TYR A 241 25.52 3.92 -18.16
N GLN A 242 25.59 2.99 -19.10
CA GLN A 242 24.44 2.46 -19.83
C GLN A 242 23.46 1.75 -18.91
N VAL A 243 23.95 0.91 -17.99
CA VAL A 243 23.11 0.20 -17.02
C VAL A 243 22.48 1.17 -16.04
N LYS A 244 23.24 2.09 -15.45
CA LYS A 244 22.76 3.07 -14.47
C LYS A 244 21.69 3.98 -15.03
N ASN A 245 21.80 4.40 -16.28
CA ASN A 245 20.84 5.28 -16.93
C ASN A 245 19.75 4.53 -17.70
N SER A 246 19.69 3.20 -17.58
CA SER A 246 18.64 2.41 -18.19
C SER A 246 17.28 2.64 -17.50
N GLN A 247 16.20 2.44 -18.27
CA GLN A 247 14.86 2.46 -17.72
C GLN A 247 14.69 1.42 -16.59
N ASP A 248 15.31 0.25 -16.71
CA ASP A 248 15.26 -0.79 -15.69
C ASP A 248 15.75 -0.29 -14.31
N MET A 249 16.84 0.48 -14.29
CA MET A 249 17.35 1.02 -13.02
C MET A 249 16.45 2.12 -12.46
N ALA A 250 15.85 2.93 -13.33
CA ALA A 250 14.81 3.87 -12.92
C ALA A 250 13.59 3.15 -12.31
N ASP A 251 13.17 2.04 -12.94
CA ASP A 251 12.05 1.21 -12.47
C ASP A 251 12.39 0.51 -11.15
N VAL A 252 13.63 0.03 -10.98
CA VAL A 252 14.12 -0.52 -9.70
C VAL A 252 14.10 0.54 -8.59
N ALA A 253 14.50 1.78 -8.88
CA ALA A 253 14.42 2.88 -7.92
C ALA A 253 12.97 3.24 -7.56
N ALA A 254 12.08 3.27 -8.55
CA ALA A 254 10.65 3.48 -8.35
C ALA A 254 10.01 2.35 -7.54
N LEU A 255 10.44 1.10 -7.75
CA LEU A 255 10.00 -0.06 -6.98
C LEU A 255 10.29 0.11 -5.48
N LYS A 256 11.48 0.58 -5.11
CA LYS A 256 11.81 0.88 -3.71
C LYS A 256 10.80 1.84 -3.08
N THR A 257 10.49 2.91 -3.81
CA THR A 257 9.51 3.91 -3.37
C THR A 257 8.13 3.29 -3.18
N SER A 258 7.68 2.49 -4.15
CA SER A 258 6.38 1.83 -4.11
C SER A 258 6.27 0.82 -2.96
N LEU A 259 7.30 0.02 -2.72
CA LEU A 259 7.35 -0.91 -1.58
C LEU A 259 7.31 -0.15 -0.24
N SER A 260 8.02 0.98 -0.13
CA SER A 260 7.95 1.84 1.05
C SER A 260 6.55 2.40 1.28
N GLN A 261 5.88 2.82 0.23
CA GLN A 261 4.50 3.32 0.31
C GLN A 261 3.52 2.22 0.76
N ILE A 262 3.72 0.99 0.29
CA ILE A 262 2.90 -0.16 0.72
C ILE A 262 3.13 -0.47 2.21
N GLN A 263 4.35 -0.40 2.71
CA GLN A 263 4.60 -0.55 4.16
C GLN A 263 3.89 0.54 4.97
N VAL A 264 3.97 1.79 4.51
CA VAL A 264 3.23 2.90 5.15
C VAL A 264 1.73 2.64 5.12
N PHE A 265 1.20 2.14 4.00
CA PHE A 265 -0.20 1.78 3.89
C PHE A 265 -0.60 0.71 4.91
N VAL A 266 0.12 -0.43 4.98
CA VAL A 266 -0.16 -1.49 5.96
C VAL A 266 -0.10 -0.95 7.39
N SER A 267 0.92 -0.14 7.71
CA SER A 267 1.02 0.53 9.01
C SER A 267 -0.17 1.41 9.31
N SER A 268 -0.64 2.17 8.32
CA SER A 268 -1.80 3.06 8.45
C SER A 268 -3.09 2.30 8.67
N VAL A 269 -3.27 1.17 7.97
CA VAL A 269 -4.42 0.25 8.19
C VAL A 269 -4.38 -0.32 9.61
N ASN A 270 -3.22 -0.76 10.08
CA ASN A 270 -3.06 -1.26 11.45
C ASN A 270 -3.36 -0.18 12.51
N GLN A 271 -2.89 1.04 12.29
CA GLN A 271 -3.21 2.17 13.17
C GLN A 271 -4.70 2.50 13.17
N TYR A 272 -5.33 2.46 12.00
CA TYR A 272 -6.76 2.64 11.88
C TYR A 272 -7.54 1.57 12.68
N THR A 273 -7.22 0.31 12.45
CA THR A 273 -7.92 -0.81 13.11
C THR A 273 -7.71 -0.79 14.64
N ALA A 274 -6.52 -0.39 15.11
CA ALA A 274 -6.26 -0.15 16.53
C ALA A 274 -7.10 1.01 17.08
N GLY A 275 -7.27 2.08 16.29
CA GLY A 275 -8.13 3.20 16.65
C GLY A 275 -9.61 2.82 16.70
N VAL A 276 -10.08 2.00 15.77
CA VAL A 276 -11.44 1.44 15.79
C VAL A 276 -11.66 0.59 17.05
N GLN A 277 -10.67 -0.24 17.41
CA GLN A 277 -10.72 -1.03 18.65
C GLN A 277 -10.82 -0.12 19.88
N SER A 278 -9.99 0.93 19.94
CA SER A 278 -10.04 1.91 21.04
C SER A 278 -11.37 2.64 21.12
N ALA A 279 -11.99 2.93 19.98
CA ALA A 279 -13.34 3.51 19.94
C ALA A 279 -14.40 2.53 20.44
N ALA A 280 -14.28 1.24 20.09
CA ALA A 280 -15.16 0.18 20.59
C ALA A 280 -15.02 0.01 22.11
N ASP A 281 -13.79 -0.04 22.63
CA ASP A 281 -13.52 -0.12 24.06
C ASP A 281 -14.08 1.11 24.81
N GLY A 282 -13.97 2.30 24.20
CA GLY A 282 -14.59 3.52 24.71
C GLY A 282 -16.12 3.46 24.73
N ALA A 283 -16.72 2.88 23.69
CA ALA A 283 -18.17 2.69 23.62
C ALA A 283 -18.67 1.64 24.64
N HIS A 284 -17.91 0.54 24.84
CA HIS A 284 -18.22 -0.43 25.92
C HIS A 284 -18.12 0.22 27.30
N SER A 285 -17.07 1.01 27.53
CA SER A 285 -16.91 1.75 28.79
C SER A 285 -18.04 2.75 29.01
N ALA A 286 -18.50 3.42 27.96
CA ALA A 286 -19.65 4.32 28.01
C ALA A 286 -20.95 3.56 28.31
N LYS A 287 -21.12 2.35 27.75
CA LYS A 287 -22.26 1.45 28.04
C LYS A 287 -22.25 0.99 29.50
N ASP A 288 -21.07 0.62 30.02
CA ASP A 288 -20.95 0.25 31.44
C ASP A 288 -21.27 1.44 32.36
N GLY A 289 -20.76 2.64 31.98
CA GLY A 289 -21.09 3.90 32.67
C GLY A 289 -22.60 4.22 32.61
N SER A 290 -23.25 3.95 31.46
CA SER A 290 -24.69 4.10 31.28
C SER A 290 -25.49 3.13 32.18
N ALA A 291 -25.05 1.88 32.28
CA ALA A 291 -25.67 0.88 33.16
C ALA A 291 -25.51 1.27 34.64
N GLN A 292 -24.36 1.80 35.06
CA GLN A 292 -24.14 2.35 36.40
C GLN A 292 -25.03 3.57 36.67
N LEU A 293 -25.20 4.40 35.66
CA LEU A 293 -26.07 5.56 35.71
C LEU A 293 -27.56 5.11 35.89
N ALA A 294 -27.99 4.14 35.10
CA ALA A 294 -29.34 3.57 35.22
C ALA A 294 -29.59 2.95 36.61
N ALA A 295 -28.57 2.25 37.16
CA ALA A 295 -28.63 1.71 38.52
C ALA A 295 -28.66 2.81 39.60
N GLY A 296 -27.86 3.90 39.37
CA GLY A 296 -27.82 5.08 40.27
C GLY A 296 -29.15 5.86 40.28
N THR A 297 -29.83 5.92 39.12
CA THR A 297 -31.14 6.61 39.01
C THR A 297 -32.27 5.87 39.75
N GLN A 298 -32.19 4.56 39.82
CA GLN A 298 -33.12 3.74 40.58
C GLN A 298 -33.00 3.96 42.10
N THR A 299 -31.87 4.51 42.53
CA THR A 299 -31.56 4.78 43.94
C THR A 299 -31.99 6.20 44.36
N LEU A 300 -32.22 7.06 43.38
CA LEU A 300 -32.53 8.49 43.62
C LEU A 300 -34.01 8.81 43.39
N TYR A 301 -34.87 8.14 44.15
CA TYR A 301 -36.32 8.09 43.96
C TYR A 301 -37.10 9.41 44.18
N ASP A 302 -36.52 10.40 44.85
CA ASP A 302 -37.29 11.57 45.37
C ASP A 302 -37.25 12.85 44.50
N GLY A 303 -36.60 12.82 43.34
CA GLY A 303 -36.42 14.01 42.50
C GLY A 303 -37.19 14.01 41.14
N VAL A 304 -38.18 13.20 40.99
CA VAL A 304 -38.75 12.67 39.73
C VAL A 304 -39.33 13.69 38.72
N ASN A 305 -39.76 14.85 39.13
CA ASN A 305 -40.55 15.71 38.22
C ASN A 305 -39.75 16.58 37.24
N THR A 306 -38.45 16.75 37.48
CA THR A 306 -37.64 17.63 36.64
C THR A 306 -36.97 16.90 35.45
N LEU A 307 -36.99 15.59 35.49
CA LEU A 307 -36.21 14.73 34.60
C LEU A 307 -36.88 14.42 33.25
N ASN A 308 -38.18 14.51 33.19
CA ASN A 308 -38.93 14.09 32.01
C ASN A 308 -38.56 14.87 30.74
N ASN A 309 -38.23 16.14 30.89
CA ASN A 309 -37.84 16.96 29.76
C ASN A 309 -36.39 16.70 29.32
N GLY A 310 -35.52 16.37 30.25
CA GLY A 310 -34.11 16.09 29.94
C GLY A 310 -33.89 14.73 29.26
N ALA A 311 -34.69 13.73 29.67
CA ALA A 311 -34.65 12.40 29.09
C ALA A 311 -35.06 12.36 27.60
N GLY A 312 -35.99 13.22 27.22
CA GLY A 312 -36.39 13.40 25.82
C GLY A 312 -35.22 13.91 24.96
N GLN A 313 -34.56 14.93 25.43
CA GLN A 313 -33.40 15.49 24.69
C GLN A 313 -32.23 14.50 24.58
N LEU A 314 -32.05 13.68 25.59
CA LEU A 314 -31.06 12.64 25.61
C LEU A 314 -31.36 11.52 24.61
N SER A 315 -32.62 11.11 24.54
CA SER A 315 -33.09 10.13 23.57
C SER A 315 -32.89 10.60 22.13
N ASP A 316 -33.22 11.86 21.83
CA ASP A 316 -33.08 12.45 20.50
C ASP A 316 -31.59 12.52 20.08
N GLY A 317 -30.71 12.85 21.00
CA GLY A 317 -29.26 12.91 20.74
C GLY A 317 -28.67 11.52 20.44
N THR A 318 -29.13 10.48 21.13
CA THR A 318 -28.62 9.11 20.88
C THR A 318 -29.19 8.50 19.59
N VAL A 319 -30.40 8.86 19.21
CA VAL A 319 -30.98 8.46 17.92
C VAL A 319 -30.23 9.15 16.77
N GLN A 320 -30.04 10.49 16.87
CA GLN A 320 -29.27 11.24 15.89
C GLN A 320 -27.85 10.70 15.77
N LEU A 321 -27.27 10.27 16.86
CA LEU A 321 -25.97 9.65 16.92
C LEU A 321 -25.94 8.28 16.26
N ASN A 322 -26.93 7.45 16.56
CA ASN A 322 -27.12 6.13 15.97
C ASN A 322 -27.40 6.21 14.46
N ASP A 323 -28.24 7.19 14.06
CA ASP A 323 -28.51 7.46 12.64
C ASP A 323 -27.26 7.97 11.90
N GLY A 324 -26.49 8.83 12.54
CA GLY A 324 -25.22 9.32 11.99
C GLY A 324 -24.19 8.18 11.82
N LEU A 325 -24.12 7.25 12.75
CA LEU A 325 -23.25 6.07 12.68
C LEU A 325 -23.73 5.04 11.66
N ASN A 326 -25.03 4.80 11.60
CA ASN A 326 -25.63 3.92 10.58
C ASN A 326 -25.44 4.52 9.18
N GLN A 327 -25.69 5.83 9.02
CA GLN A 327 -25.48 6.53 7.77
C GLN A 327 -23.99 6.52 7.38
N PHE A 328 -23.10 6.63 8.33
CA PHE A 328 -21.68 6.52 8.11
C PHE A 328 -21.24 5.08 7.76
N ASN A 329 -21.77 4.08 8.47
CA ASN A 329 -21.51 2.67 8.19
C ASN A 329 -22.07 2.25 6.80
N GLU A 330 -23.31 2.69 6.47
CA GLU A 330 -23.95 2.36 5.20
C GLU A 330 -23.36 3.16 4.02
N GLU A 331 -23.04 4.45 4.21
CA GLU A 331 -22.54 5.31 3.14
C GLU A 331 -21.00 5.31 3.03
N GLY A 332 -20.28 5.12 4.12
CA GLY A 332 -18.81 5.08 4.13
C GLY A 332 -18.28 3.71 3.72
N ILE A 333 -18.74 2.65 4.34
CA ILE A 333 -18.26 1.29 4.07
C ILE A 333 -18.81 0.75 2.76
N SER A 334 -20.11 0.96 2.45
CA SER A 334 -20.69 0.45 1.21
C SER A 334 -20.27 1.20 -0.06
N LYS A 335 -19.58 2.36 0.05
CA LYS A 335 -18.96 3.03 -1.11
C LYS A 335 -17.48 2.68 -1.28
N LEU A 336 -16.90 2.07 -0.28
CA LEU A 336 -15.56 1.49 -0.35
C LEU A 336 -15.62 0.01 -0.76
N THR A 337 -16.79 -0.51 -0.74
CA THR A 337 -17.22 -1.78 -1.27
C THR A 337 -17.92 -1.54 -2.61
#